data_b463830e9c2d34a07ef21318854d8889
#
_entry.id   b463830e9c2d34a07ef21318854d8889
#
_cell.length_a   1.000
_cell.length_b   1.000
_cell.length_c   1.000
_cell.angle_alpha   90.00
_cell.angle_beta   90.00
_cell.angle_gamma   90.00
#
_symmetry.space_group_name_H-M   'P 1'
#
loop_
_entity.id
_entity.type
_entity.pdbx_description
1 polymer ?
#
loop_
_entity_poly.entity_id
_entity_poly.type
_entity_poly.pdbx_seq_one_letter_code
_entity_poly.pdbx_strand_id
1 'polypeptide(L)'
;LQKLKNDILPELIAKDPKVILFTKYKDTLDYLEKNLKTKDFEIFVMHGDMSLNARTEIFGKFDRAKKAILIATDVISEGLNLQRLASNVVHYELPWNPNRLEQRNGRVDRIGQKRDIVNIRTLVVDKSMDKEILDLLLEKQRTIEMDRDYAAAYFGDEESLKSIVLEASAKKKSKKK
;
A
#
# COMPACT_ATOMS: atom_id res chain seq x y z
N LEU A 1 -9.53 -6.97 8.99
CA LEU A 1 -10.64 -6.40 8.21
C LEU A 1 -11.48 -5.43 9.01
N GLN A 2 -11.92 -5.77 10.25
CA GLN A 2 -12.80 -4.92 11.07
C GLN A 2 -12.20 -3.52 11.28
N LYS A 3 -10.93 -3.44 11.68
CA LYS A 3 -10.22 -2.15 11.85
C LYS A 3 -10.16 -1.33 10.55
N LEU A 4 -9.93 -1.99 9.42
CA LEU A 4 -9.96 -1.32 8.11
C LEU A 4 -11.35 -0.71 7.85
N LYS A 5 -12.40 -1.51 8.02
CA LYS A 5 -13.79 -1.14 7.67
C LYS A 5 -14.37 -0.08 8.62
N ASN A 6 -14.13 -0.22 9.92
CA ASN A 6 -14.81 0.57 10.93
C ASN A 6 -14.04 1.85 11.32
N ASP A 7 -12.71 1.85 11.19
CA ASP A 7 -11.88 2.96 11.66
C ASP A 7 -11.15 3.65 10.50
N ILE A 8 -10.34 2.90 9.73
CA ILE A 8 -9.41 3.48 8.77
C ILE A 8 -10.12 4.08 7.55
N LEU A 9 -11.00 3.32 6.92
CA LEU A 9 -11.71 3.79 5.71
C LEU A 9 -12.61 4.98 5.99
N PRO A 10 -13.44 5.01 7.05
CA PRO A 10 -14.24 6.20 7.38
C PRO A 10 -13.37 7.43 7.66
N GLU A 11 -12.26 7.30 8.41
CA GLU A 11 -11.31 8.39 8.66
C GLU A 11 -10.73 8.96 7.35
N LEU A 12 -10.28 8.09 6.46
CA LEU A 12 -9.66 8.50 5.20
C LEU A 12 -10.66 9.12 4.23
N ILE A 13 -11.85 8.52 4.09
CA ILE A 13 -12.91 9.02 3.20
C ILE A 13 -13.43 10.39 3.67
N ALA A 14 -13.37 10.68 4.97
CA ALA A 14 -13.69 12.00 5.48
C ALA A 14 -12.67 13.08 5.05
N LYS A 15 -11.42 12.71 4.82
CA LYS A 15 -10.33 13.63 4.38
C LYS A 15 -10.31 13.81 2.87
N ASP A 16 -10.40 12.71 2.12
CA ASP A 16 -10.49 12.67 0.66
C ASP A 16 -11.46 11.54 0.28
N PRO A 17 -12.48 11.79 -0.56
CA PRO A 17 -13.53 10.81 -0.84
C PRO A 17 -13.04 9.57 -1.61
N LYS A 18 -11.79 9.53 -2.03
CA LYS A 18 -11.20 8.42 -2.78
C LYS A 18 -10.04 7.78 -2.05
N VAL A 19 -10.03 6.44 -2.01
CA VAL A 19 -8.99 5.64 -1.38
C VAL A 19 -8.46 4.62 -2.38
N ILE A 20 -7.14 4.46 -2.42
CA ILE A 20 -6.49 3.37 -3.14
C ILE A 20 -6.02 2.34 -2.13
N LEU A 21 -6.52 1.13 -2.23
CA LEU A 21 -6.22 0.01 -1.35
C LEU A 21 -5.40 -1.03 -2.09
N PHE A 22 -4.13 -1.14 -1.74
CA PHE A 22 -3.23 -2.11 -2.34
C PHE A 22 -3.23 -3.43 -1.59
N THR A 23 -3.24 -4.52 -2.34
CA THR A 23 -3.02 -5.90 -1.87
C THR A 23 -2.07 -6.63 -2.81
N LYS A 24 -1.35 -7.63 -2.30
CA LYS A 24 -0.44 -8.46 -3.10
C LYS A 24 -1.18 -9.53 -3.88
N TYR A 25 -2.23 -10.12 -3.29
CA TYR A 25 -2.86 -11.34 -3.76
C TYR A 25 -4.26 -11.08 -4.33
N LYS A 26 -4.58 -11.75 -5.45
CA LYS A 26 -5.90 -11.68 -6.06
C LYS A 26 -7.00 -12.22 -5.15
N ASP A 27 -6.76 -13.31 -4.45
CA ASP A 27 -7.73 -13.87 -3.50
C ASP A 27 -8.06 -12.89 -2.36
N THR A 28 -7.06 -12.13 -1.90
CA THR A 28 -7.27 -11.06 -0.92
C THR A 28 -8.08 -9.91 -1.53
N LEU A 29 -7.83 -9.56 -2.79
CA LEU A 29 -8.60 -8.55 -3.50
C LEU A 29 -10.07 -8.97 -3.59
N ASP A 30 -10.36 -10.18 -4.03
CA ASP A 30 -11.72 -10.73 -4.14
C ASP A 30 -12.42 -10.78 -2.77
N TYR A 31 -11.69 -11.18 -1.73
CA TYR A 31 -12.17 -11.17 -0.35
C TYR A 31 -12.52 -9.74 0.12
N LEU A 32 -11.67 -8.78 -0.14
CA LEU A 32 -11.90 -7.37 0.22
C LEU A 32 -13.07 -6.78 -0.53
N GLU A 33 -13.16 -7.01 -1.84
CA GLU A 33 -14.30 -6.57 -2.66
C GLU A 33 -15.62 -7.07 -2.07
N LYS A 34 -15.71 -8.36 -1.75
CA LYS A 34 -16.91 -8.97 -1.19
C LYS A 34 -17.29 -8.40 0.18
N ASN A 35 -16.30 -8.17 1.05
CA ASN A 35 -16.55 -7.84 2.45
C ASN A 35 -16.60 -6.33 2.74
N LEU A 36 -16.12 -5.48 1.82
CA LEU A 36 -16.17 -4.02 1.97
C LEU A 36 -17.41 -3.41 1.33
N LYS A 37 -18.24 -4.16 0.60
CA LYS A 37 -19.47 -3.63 -0.04
C LYS A 37 -20.36 -2.93 0.97
N THR A 38 -20.75 -1.69 0.63
CA THR A 38 -21.61 -0.82 1.42
C THR A 38 -22.38 0.11 0.47
N LYS A 39 -23.35 0.87 1.01
CA LYS A 39 -24.04 1.91 0.28
C LYS A 39 -23.32 3.28 0.33
N ASP A 40 -22.29 3.41 1.17
CA ASP A 40 -21.64 4.69 1.45
C ASP A 40 -20.60 5.08 0.41
N PHE A 41 -20.02 4.09 -0.31
CA PHE A 41 -19.01 4.28 -1.34
C PHE A 41 -19.02 3.16 -2.38
N GLU A 42 -18.56 3.47 -3.58
CA GLU A 42 -18.39 2.50 -4.65
C GLU A 42 -17.07 1.76 -4.52
N ILE A 43 -17.05 0.48 -4.91
CA ILE A 43 -15.83 -0.33 -4.94
C ILE A 43 -15.50 -0.66 -6.38
N PHE A 44 -14.27 -0.39 -6.75
CA PHE A 44 -13.66 -0.78 -8.02
C PHE A 44 -12.50 -1.72 -7.75
N VAL A 45 -12.31 -2.71 -8.62
CA VAL A 45 -11.20 -3.66 -8.50
C VAL A 45 -10.34 -3.62 -9.75
N MET A 46 -9.03 -3.76 -9.58
CA MET A 46 -8.09 -3.76 -10.68
C MET A 46 -6.92 -4.71 -10.41
N HIS A 47 -6.68 -5.65 -11.32
CA HIS A 47 -5.64 -6.67 -11.18
C HIS A 47 -4.95 -7.01 -12.51
N GLY A 48 -3.89 -7.81 -12.44
CA GLY A 48 -3.00 -8.11 -13.55
C GLY A 48 -3.65 -8.78 -14.75
N ASP A 49 -4.63 -9.65 -14.51
CA ASP A 49 -5.29 -10.43 -15.58
C ASP A 49 -6.25 -9.58 -16.44
N MET A 50 -6.50 -8.34 -16.04
CA MET A 50 -7.41 -7.44 -16.79
C MET A 50 -6.71 -6.85 -18.01
N SER A 51 -7.45 -6.77 -19.12
CA SER A 51 -6.97 -6.05 -20.31
C SER A 51 -6.78 -4.56 -20.04
N LEU A 52 -5.95 -3.89 -20.87
CA LEU A 52 -5.73 -2.46 -20.74
C LEU A 52 -7.03 -1.66 -20.89
N ASN A 53 -7.91 -2.06 -21.81
CA ASN A 53 -9.21 -1.41 -22.00
C ASN A 53 -10.09 -1.51 -20.77
N ALA A 54 -10.17 -2.70 -20.14
CA ALA A 54 -10.93 -2.90 -18.90
C ALA A 54 -10.39 -2.03 -17.76
N ARG A 55 -9.06 -1.93 -17.62
CA ARG A 55 -8.43 -1.06 -16.61
C ARG A 55 -8.74 0.42 -16.85
N THR A 56 -8.69 0.87 -18.11
CA THR A 56 -9.02 2.25 -18.48
C THR A 56 -10.48 2.57 -18.20
N GLU A 57 -11.39 1.64 -18.47
CA GLU A 57 -12.81 1.80 -18.16
C GLU A 57 -13.06 1.93 -16.65
N ILE A 58 -12.46 1.04 -15.86
CA ILE A 58 -12.56 1.08 -14.38
C ILE A 58 -11.98 2.38 -13.83
N PHE A 59 -10.83 2.81 -14.34
CA PHE A 59 -10.21 4.07 -13.96
C PHE A 59 -11.15 5.25 -14.23
N GLY A 60 -11.79 5.29 -15.39
CA GLY A 60 -12.77 6.31 -15.72
C GLY A 60 -14.02 6.27 -14.83
N LYS A 61 -14.48 5.09 -14.41
CA LYS A 61 -15.58 4.95 -13.43
C LYS A 61 -15.16 5.44 -12.06
N PHE A 62 -13.97 5.06 -11.60
CA PHE A 62 -13.40 5.53 -10.34
C PHE A 62 -13.21 7.05 -10.32
N ASP A 63 -12.80 7.65 -11.45
CA ASP A 63 -12.67 9.11 -11.57
C ASP A 63 -14.02 9.82 -11.40
N ARG A 64 -15.11 9.30 -11.98
CA ARG A 64 -16.44 9.89 -11.91
C ARG A 64 -17.18 9.66 -10.60
N ALA A 65 -16.80 8.62 -9.85
CA ALA A 65 -17.43 8.30 -8.58
C ALA A 65 -17.22 9.41 -7.54
N LYS A 66 -18.26 9.72 -6.76
CA LYS A 66 -18.19 10.74 -5.70
C LYS A 66 -17.38 10.26 -4.50
N LYS A 67 -17.62 9.02 -4.06
CA LYS A 67 -16.90 8.37 -2.98
C LYS A 67 -16.56 6.95 -3.43
N ALA A 68 -15.30 6.58 -3.44
CA ALA A 68 -14.89 5.30 -3.97
C ALA A 68 -13.62 4.74 -3.37
N ILE A 69 -13.52 3.42 -3.38
CA ILE A 69 -12.30 2.67 -3.07
C ILE A 69 -11.88 1.90 -4.32
N LEU A 70 -10.64 2.08 -4.74
CA LEU A 70 -10.01 1.28 -5.77
C LEU A 70 -9.14 0.22 -5.08
N ILE A 71 -9.56 -1.03 -5.11
CA ILE A 71 -8.77 -2.16 -4.60
C ILE A 71 -7.90 -2.69 -5.75
N ALA A 72 -6.61 -2.81 -5.48
CA ALA A 72 -5.67 -3.02 -6.54
C ALA A 72 -4.51 -3.93 -6.18
N THR A 73 -4.06 -4.77 -7.15
CA THR A 73 -2.78 -5.46 -7.05
C THR A 73 -1.65 -4.61 -7.64
N ASP A 74 -0.39 -5.00 -7.43
CA ASP A 74 0.81 -4.24 -7.85
C ASP A 74 0.86 -3.90 -9.36
N VAL A 75 0.11 -4.61 -10.17
CA VAL A 75 0.14 -4.46 -11.64
C VAL A 75 -0.53 -3.19 -12.17
N ILE A 76 -1.20 -2.39 -11.32
CA ILE A 76 -1.81 -1.11 -11.75
C ILE A 76 -0.76 -0.06 -12.11
N SER A 77 0.47 -0.43 -12.01
CA SER A 77 1.56 0.53 -11.95
C SER A 77 1.87 1.28 -13.26
N GLU A 78 1.33 0.91 -14.40
CA GLU A 78 1.73 1.52 -15.66
C GLU A 78 0.60 2.36 -16.28
N GLY A 79 0.90 3.64 -16.53
CA GLY A 79 0.08 4.53 -17.36
C GLY A 79 -1.08 5.27 -16.68
N LEU A 80 -1.41 4.99 -15.40
CA LEU A 80 -2.53 5.64 -14.71
C LEU A 80 -2.08 6.77 -13.78
N ASN A 81 -2.71 7.94 -13.92
CA ASN A 81 -2.42 9.14 -13.13
C ASN A 81 -3.23 9.16 -11.81
N LEU A 82 -2.97 8.20 -10.91
CA LEU A 82 -3.70 8.05 -9.66
C LEU A 82 -3.54 9.26 -8.73
N GLN A 83 -2.42 9.97 -8.79
CA GLN A 83 -2.16 11.18 -8.02
C GLN A 83 -3.17 12.31 -8.28
N ARG A 84 -3.87 12.28 -9.42
CA ARG A 84 -4.91 13.28 -9.71
C ARG A 84 -6.24 12.96 -9.04
N LEU A 85 -6.46 11.71 -8.67
CA LEU A 85 -7.75 11.18 -8.23
C LEU A 85 -7.86 11.00 -6.73
N ALA A 86 -6.78 10.60 -6.07
CA ALA A 86 -6.79 10.27 -4.65
C ALA A 86 -5.52 10.76 -3.94
N SER A 87 -5.65 11.01 -2.64
CA SER A 87 -4.54 11.27 -1.72
C SER A 87 -4.45 10.25 -0.57
N ASN A 88 -5.36 9.28 -0.55
CA ASN A 88 -5.36 8.23 0.47
C ASN A 88 -4.88 6.90 -0.10
N VAL A 89 -3.86 6.32 0.51
CA VAL A 89 -3.29 5.01 0.18
C VAL A 89 -3.35 4.10 1.38
N VAL A 90 -3.83 2.89 1.19
CA VAL A 90 -3.82 1.84 2.21
C VAL A 90 -3.10 0.62 1.67
N HIS A 91 -2.13 0.11 2.40
CA HIS A 91 -1.50 -1.18 2.15
C HIS A 91 -2.17 -2.20 3.07
N TYR A 92 -2.95 -3.12 2.49
CA TYR A 92 -3.61 -4.19 3.25
C TYR A 92 -2.61 -5.20 3.79
N GLU A 93 -1.58 -5.52 2.99
CA GLU A 93 -0.38 -6.20 3.45
C GLU A 93 0.85 -5.32 3.21
N LEU A 94 1.81 -5.39 4.11
CA LEU A 94 3.10 -4.74 3.95
C LEU A 94 3.89 -5.42 2.82
N PRO A 95 4.26 -4.73 1.75
CA PRO A 95 5.26 -5.26 0.83
C PRO A 95 6.61 -5.34 1.53
N TRP A 96 7.20 -6.53 1.61
CA TRP A 96 8.50 -6.71 2.25
C TRP A 96 9.66 -6.12 1.42
N ASN A 97 9.43 -5.90 0.14
CA ASN A 97 10.35 -5.17 -0.73
C ASN A 97 10.09 -3.65 -0.62
N PRO A 98 11.04 -2.85 -0.10
CA PRO A 98 10.89 -1.41 0.05
C PRO A 98 10.64 -0.69 -1.28
N ASN A 99 11.26 -1.14 -2.38
CA ASN A 99 11.03 -0.57 -3.70
C ASN A 99 9.56 -0.72 -4.15
N ARG A 100 8.90 -1.83 -3.79
CA ARG A 100 7.47 -2.01 -4.06
C ARG A 100 6.62 -1.05 -3.23
N LEU A 101 6.99 -0.84 -1.97
CA LEU A 101 6.30 0.12 -1.11
C LEU A 101 6.40 1.54 -1.68
N GLU A 102 7.60 1.96 -2.06
CA GLU A 102 7.83 3.25 -2.70
C GLU A 102 7.12 3.37 -4.05
N GLN A 103 7.15 2.33 -4.88
CA GLN A 103 6.41 2.31 -6.14
C GLN A 103 4.90 2.49 -5.93
N ARG A 104 4.30 1.82 -4.94
CA ARG A 104 2.88 2.00 -4.59
C ARG A 104 2.61 3.43 -4.13
N ASN A 105 3.41 3.96 -3.21
CA ASN A 105 3.29 5.32 -2.69
C ASN A 105 3.45 6.34 -3.81
N GLY A 106 4.48 6.21 -4.64
CA GLY A 106 4.77 7.07 -5.78
C GLY A 106 3.73 7.05 -6.91
N ARG A 107 2.69 6.18 -6.84
CA ARG A 107 1.50 6.28 -7.71
C ARG A 107 0.59 7.44 -7.32
N VAL A 108 0.62 7.81 -6.06
CA VAL A 108 -0.23 8.86 -5.48
C VAL A 108 0.61 10.06 -5.03
N ASP A 109 1.72 9.81 -4.35
CA ASP A 109 2.68 10.82 -3.93
C ASP A 109 3.68 11.12 -5.07
N ARG A 110 3.24 11.99 -5.97
CA ARG A 110 3.97 12.32 -7.20
C ARG A 110 3.68 13.74 -7.66
N ILE A 111 4.58 14.29 -8.48
CA ILE A 111 4.36 15.57 -9.19
C ILE A 111 3.00 15.56 -9.90
N GLY A 112 2.18 16.58 -9.60
CA GLY A 112 0.81 16.69 -10.09
C GLY A 112 -0.25 16.21 -9.12
N GLN A 113 0.12 15.82 -7.88
CA GLN A 113 -0.81 15.65 -6.77
C GLN A 113 -1.48 17.00 -6.46
N LYS A 114 -2.82 16.99 -6.34
CA LYS A 114 -3.62 18.20 -6.11
C LYS A 114 -3.90 18.48 -4.63
N ARG A 115 -3.60 17.53 -3.76
CA ARG A 115 -3.77 17.67 -2.30
C ARG A 115 -2.42 17.91 -1.65
N ASP A 116 -2.40 18.75 -0.65
CA ASP A 116 -1.17 19.11 0.09
C ASP A 116 -0.62 17.93 0.91
N ILE A 117 -1.48 16.97 1.27
CA ILE A 117 -1.13 15.84 2.11
C ILE A 117 -1.58 14.53 1.45
N VAL A 118 -0.66 13.58 1.37
CA VAL A 118 -0.92 12.19 1.03
C VAL A 118 -0.95 11.36 2.31
N ASN A 119 -2.09 10.69 2.56
CA ASN A 119 -2.26 9.84 3.72
C ASN A 119 -1.91 8.40 3.36
N ILE A 120 -0.87 7.85 3.94
CA ILE A 120 -0.46 6.46 3.74
C ILE A 120 -0.72 5.68 5.03
N ARG A 121 -1.40 4.55 4.92
CA ARG A 121 -1.68 3.62 6.01
C ARG A 121 -1.24 2.23 5.63
N THR A 122 -0.54 1.56 6.53
CA THR A 122 -0.14 0.15 6.35
C THR A 122 -0.72 -0.68 7.48
N LEU A 123 -1.43 -1.75 7.13
CA LEU A 123 -1.93 -2.72 8.08
C LEU A 123 -0.84 -3.73 8.41
N VAL A 124 -0.53 -3.87 9.67
CA VAL A 124 0.39 -4.88 10.19
C VAL A 124 -0.23 -5.56 11.39
N VAL A 125 0.06 -6.84 11.57
CA VAL A 125 -0.34 -7.58 12.76
C VAL A 125 0.70 -7.36 13.84
N ASP A 126 0.27 -6.92 15.02
CA ASP A 126 1.19 -6.71 16.16
C ASP A 126 1.93 -8.00 16.53
N LYS A 127 3.20 -7.89 16.92
CA LYS A 127 4.10 -9.02 17.23
C LYS A 127 4.30 -10.02 16.08
N SER A 128 4.04 -9.62 14.84
CA SER A 128 4.30 -10.40 13.64
C SER A 128 5.64 -10.04 13.01
N MET A 129 6.09 -10.87 12.06
CA MET A 129 7.26 -10.57 11.23
C MET A 129 7.05 -9.29 10.40
N ASP A 130 5.82 -9.00 9.96
CA ASP A 130 5.49 -7.75 9.25
C ASP A 130 5.80 -6.52 10.10
N LYS A 131 5.58 -6.57 11.42
CA LYS A 131 5.91 -5.47 12.32
C LYS A 131 7.43 -5.26 12.41
N GLU A 132 8.21 -6.33 12.52
CA GLU A 132 9.67 -6.25 12.56
C GLU A 132 10.25 -5.73 11.23
N ILE A 133 9.67 -6.15 10.11
CA ILE A 133 10.04 -5.65 8.77
C ILE A 133 9.67 -4.18 8.63
N LEU A 134 8.48 -3.77 9.06
CA LEU A 134 8.08 -2.36 9.00
C LEU A 134 9.04 -1.47 9.80
N ASP A 135 9.40 -1.87 11.01
CA ASP A 135 10.34 -1.13 11.85
C ASP A 135 11.71 -0.99 11.15
N LEU A 136 12.18 -2.07 10.50
CA LEU A 136 13.41 -2.05 9.72
C LEU A 136 13.34 -1.14 8.49
N LEU A 137 12.20 -1.15 7.78
CA LEU A 137 11.97 -0.29 6.61
C LEU A 137 11.95 1.19 7.00
N LEU A 138 11.28 1.52 8.11
CA LEU A 138 11.22 2.89 8.63
C LEU A 138 12.59 3.39 9.10
N GLU A 139 13.38 2.54 9.74
CA GLU A 139 14.76 2.87 10.15
C GLU A 139 15.64 3.15 8.92
N LYS A 140 15.55 2.30 7.90
CA LYS A 140 16.29 2.48 6.64
C LYS A 140 15.85 3.74 5.88
N GLN A 141 14.56 4.04 5.82
CA GLN A 141 14.07 5.25 5.18
C GLN A 141 14.64 6.52 5.84
N ARG A 142 14.70 6.56 7.17
CA ARG A 142 15.34 7.67 7.90
C ARG A 142 16.83 7.81 7.56
N THR A 143 17.53 6.71 7.40
CA THR A 143 18.96 6.71 7.02
C THR A 143 19.17 7.23 5.60
N ILE A 144 18.27 6.89 4.67
CA ILE A 144 18.31 7.35 3.28
C ILE A 144 18.02 8.84 3.16
N GLU A 145 17.07 9.36 3.95
CA GLU A 145 16.77 10.81 3.99
C GLU A 145 17.98 11.61 4.48
N MET A 146 18.84 11.01 5.31
CA MET A 146 20.08 11.61 5.79
C MET A 146 21.24 11.52 4.79
N ASP A 147 21.25 10.52 3.91
CA ASP A 147 22.39 10.24 3.02
C ASP A 147 21.90 9.80 1.62
N ARG A 148 21.64 10.79 0.74
CA ARG A 148 21.05 10.58 -0.61
C ARG A 148 21.90 9.67 -1.52
N ASP A 149 23.20 9.57 -1.29
CA ASP A 149 24.11 8.78 -2.14
C ASP A 149 24.08 7.28 -1.82
N TYR A 150 23.57 6.89 -0.65
CA TYR A 150 23.52 5.50 -0.18
C TYR A 150 22.27 4.71 -0.61
N ALA A 151 21.24 5.40 -1.07
CA ALA A 151 19.91 4.84 -1.30
C ALA A 151 19.82 3.74 -2.36
N ALA A 152 20.61 3.85 -3.43
CA ALA A 152 20.50 2.97 -4.59
C ALA A 152 21.13 1.59 -4.40
N ALA A 153 22.09 1.43 -3.48
CA ALA A 153 22.91 0.22 -3.34
C ALA A 153 22.40 -0.79 -2.28
N TYR A 154 21.44 -0.41 -1.43
CA TYR A 154 21.14 -1.15 -0.20
C TYR A 154 19.81 -1.92 -0.17
N PHE A 155 18.96 -1.81 -1.19
CA PHE A 155 17.70 -2.54 -1.27
C PHE A 155 17.93 -3.90 -1.92
N GLY A 156 18.28 -4.90 -1.09
CA GLY A 156 18.26 -6.31 -1.48
C GLY A 156 16.84 -6.78 -1.86
N ASP A 157 16.77 -7.96 -2.43
CA ASP A 157 15.49 -8.61 -2.73
C ASP A 157 14.71 -9.00 -1.46
N GLU A 158 13.47 -9.46 -1.65
CA GLU A 158 12.57 -9.87 -0.55
C GLU A 158 13.19 -11.01 0.31
N GLU A 159 14.02 -11.87 -0.27
CA GLU A 159 14.67 -12.98 0.44
C GLU A 159 15.79 -12.49 1.35
N SER A 160 16.58 -11.51 0.92
CA SER A 160 17.62 -10.88 1.74
C SER A 160 17.02 -10.19 2.96
N LEU A 161 15.87 -9.52 2.84
CA LEU A 161 15.16 -8.91 3.97
C LEU A 161 14.63 -9.96 4.95
N LYS A 162 14.08 -11.09 4.43
CA LYS A 162 13.64 -12.21 5.29
C LYS A 162 14.77 -12.76 6.13
N SER A 163 15.96 -13.00 5.52
CA SER A 163 17.12 -13.53 6.23
C SER A 163 17.60 -12.58 7.32
N ILE A 164 17.66 -11.27 7.06
CA ILE A 164 18.06 -10.25 8.04
C ILE A 164 17.11 -10.23 9.23
N VAL A 165 15.79 -10.28 8.99
CA VAL A 165 14.78 -10.26 10.05
C VAL A 165 14.82 -11.55 10.87
N LEU A 166 14.98 -12.71 10.23
CA LEU A 166 15.11 -14.00 10.92
C LEU A 166 16.35 -14.05 11.81
N GLU A 167 17.49 -13.53 11.35
CA GLU A 167 18.72 -13.46 12.14
C GLU A 167 18.59 -12.49 13.31
N ALA A 168 17.96 -11.32 13.12
CA ALA A 168 17.73 -10.36 14.19
C ALA A 168 16.80 -10.94 15.26
N SER A 169 15.74 -11.64 14.86
CA SER A 169 14.79 -12.30 15.76
C SER A 169 15.44 -13.45 16.54
N ALA A 170 16.34 -14.22 15.92
CA ALA A 170 17.11 -15.28 16.57
C ALA A 170 18.06 -14.70 17.64
N LYS A 171 18.77 -13.60 17.33
CA LYS A 171 19.67 -12.90 18.27
C LYS A 171 18.91 -12.30 19.47
N LYS A 172 17.68 -11.79 19.29
CA LYS A 172 16.83 -11.31 20.40
C LYS A 172 16.40 -12.44 21.35
N LYS A 173 16.13 -13.65 20.82
CA LYS A 173 15.77 -14.83 21.64
C LYS A 173 16.95 -15.38 22.43
N SER A 174 18.18 -15.32 21.89
CA SER A 174 19.39 -15.79 22.59
C SER A 174 19.85 -14.86 23.72
N LYS A 175 19.52 -13.56 23.68
CA LYS A 175 19.83 -12.59 24.75
C LYS A 175 18.82 -12.59 25.91
N LYS A 176 17.71 -13.33 25.81
CA LYS A 176 16.68 -13.46 26.87
C LYS A 176 16.77 -14.78 27.65
N LYS A 177 17.76 -15.61 27.39
CA LYS A 177 18.16 -16.75 28.21
C LYS A 177 19.42 -16.40 28.98
#